data_58189eb1f9bd963f961ee4628266e81e
#
_entry.id   58189eb1f9bd963f961ee4628266e81e
#
_cell.length_a   1.000
_cell.length_b   1.000
_cell.length_c   1.000
_cell.angle_alpha   90.00
_cell.angle_beta   90.00
_cell.angle_gamma   90.00
#
_symmetry.space_group_name_H-M   'P 1'
#
loop_
_entity.id
_entity.type
_entity.pdbx_description
1 polymer ?
#
loop_
_entity_poly.entity_id
_entity_poly.type
_entity_poly.pdbx_seq_one_letter_code
_entity_poly.pdbx_strand_id
1 'polypeptide(L)'
;MKVESFRPYSSDILPQGFKYPSEYLALSKDTSSLSTIPNFRWWFISSENEGGKLSYKMRKKNGLNLIPFARYFDWAAYFDGEDTTGNPMVYVFDLGDMPYHIIFKDFSEWLEKASTF
;
A
#
# COMPACT_ATOMS: atom_id res chain seq x y z
N MET A 1 -19.01 -16.92 -8.34
CA MET A 1 -17.97 -16.58 -7.34
C MET A 1 -17.83 -15.07 -7.25
N LYS A 2 -17.81 -14.55 -6.05
CA LYS A 2 -17.65 -13.12 -5.85
C LYS A 2 -16.15 -12.76 -5.85
N VAL A 3 -15.79 -11.84 -6.74
CA VAL A 3 -14.43 -11.32 -6.80
C VAL A 3 -14.30 -10.15 -5.83
N GLU A 4 -13.29 -10.21 -4.97
CA GLU A 4 -13.01 -9.10 -4.08
C GLU A 4 -12.10 -8.09 -4.79
N SER A 5 -12.34 -6.82 -4.52
CA SER A 5 -11.60 -5.73 -5.11
C SER A 5 -11.48 -4.59 -4.12
N PHE A 6 -10.56 -3.69 -4.38
CA PHE A 6 -10.43 -2.45 -3.61
C PHE A 6 -10.12 -1.31 -4.59
N ARG A 7 -10.30 -0.08 -4.15
CA ARG A 7 -10.17 1.07 -5.04
C ARG A 7 -8.94 1.90 -4.67
N PRO A 8 -7.95 1.98 -5.56
CA PRO A 8 -6.80 2.88 -5.36
C PRO A 8 -7.25 4.34 -5.36
N TYR A 9 -6.40 5.22 -4.81
CA TYR A 9 -6.70 6.65 -4.84
C TYR A 9 -6.67 7.17 -6.26
N SER A 10 -7.52 8.19 -6.52
CA SER A 10 -7.63 8.81 -7.82
C SER A 10 -6.37 9.60 -8.18
N SER A 11 -6.00 9.62 -9.46
CA SER A 11 -4.88 10.42 -9.94
C SER A 11 -5.05 11.91 -9.65
N ASP A 12 -6.30 12.36 -9.43
CA ASP A 12 -6.58 13.77 -9.11
C ASP A 12 -5.96 14.21 -7.78
N ILE A 13 -5.79 13.28 -6.85
CA ILE A 13 -5.27 13.61 -5.52
C ILE A 13 -3.86 13.06 -5.27
N LEU A 14 -3.33 12.26 -6.18
CA LEU A 14 -1.99 11.70 -6.05
C LEU A 14 -0.92 12.72 -6.43
N PRO A 15 0.30 12.58 -5.91
CA PRO A 15 1.40 13.47 -6.31
C PRO A 15 1.64 13.43 -7.81
N GLN A 16 2.03 14.56 -8.36
CA GLN A 16 2.31 14.66 -9.80
C GLN A 16 3.43 13.68 -10.19
N GLY A 17 3.18 12.91 -11.25
CA GLY A 17 4.16 11.97 -11.76
C GLY A 17 4.15 10.60 -11.07
N PHE A 18 3.46 10.47 -9.94
CA PHE A 18 3.35 9.18 -9.27
C PHE A 18 2.49 8.23 -10.08
N LYS A 19 2.94 6.98 -10.19
CA LYS A 19 2.19 5.91 -10.86
C LYS A 19 2.21 4.67 -9.99
N TYR A 20 1.05 4.07 -9.82
CA TYR A 20 0.96 2.78 -9.12
C TYR A 20 1.65 1.68 -9.94
N PRO A 21 2.26 0.69 -9.26
CA PRO A 21 2.79 -0.48 -9.97
C PRO A 21 1.65 -1.22 -10.67
N SER A 22 1.94 -1.79 -11.85
CA SER A 22 0.94 -2.53 -12.61
C SER A 22 0.42 -3.74 -11.83
N GLU A 23 1.28 -4.40 -11.07
CA GLU A 23 0.90 -5.56 -10.24
C GLU A 23 -0.13 -5.15 -9.17
N TYR A 24 0.08 -3.99 -8.54
CA TYR A 24 -0.86 -3.47 -7.55
C TYR A 24 -2.22 -3.15 -8.20
N LEU A 25 -2.20 -2.52 -9.37
CA LEU A 25 -3.44 -2.19 -10.08
C LEU A 25 -4.20 -3.43 -10.49
N ALA A 26 -3.50 -4.48 -10.91
CA ALA A 26 -4.15 -5.76 -11.24
C ALA A 26 -4.82 -6.36 -10.01
N LEU A 27 -4.14 -6.34 -8.85
CA LEU A 27 -4.73 -6.82 -7.60
C LEU A 27 -5.94 -6.01 -7.18
N SER A 28 -5.95 -4.70 -7.45
CA SER A 28 -7.07 -3.85 -7.05
C SER A 28 -8.38 -4.27 -7.69
N LYS A 29 -8.31 -4.91 -8.84
CA LYS A 29 -9.50 -5.38 -9.57
C LYS A 29 -9.91 -6.79 -9.18
N ASP A 30 -8.96 -7.61 -8.74
CA ASP A 30 -9.19 -9.01 -8.41
C ASP A 30 -8.12 -9.49 -7.44
N THR A 31 -8.50 -9.66 -6.18
CA THR A 31 -7.56 -10.06 -5.12
C THR A 31 -7.44 -11.58 -4.98
N SER A 32 -8.04 -12.36 -5.88
CA SER A 32 -8.08 -13.82 -5.73
C SER A 32 -6.69 -14.47 -5.68
N SER A 33 -5.70 -13.88 -6.34
CA SER A 33 -4.32 -14.41 -6.31
C SER A 33 -3.70 -14.36 -4.91
N LEU A 34 -4.20 -13.52 -4.01
CA LEU A 34 -3.70 -13.45 -2.64
C LEU A 34 -3.93 -14.75 -1.88
N SER A 35 -4.93 -15.53 -2.26
CA SER A 35 -5.23 -16.80 -1.61
C SER A 35 -4.12 -17.84 -1.84
N THR A 36 -3.25 -17.62 -2.82
CA THR A 36 -2.12 -18.51 -3.10
C THR A 36 -0.89 -18.19 -2.24
N ILE A 37 -0.93 -17.09 -1.49
CA ILE A 37 0.17 -16.67 -0.64
C ILE A 37 -0.08 -17.18 0.78
N PRO A 38 0.75 -18.12 1.31
CA PRO A 38 0.54 -18.65 2.65
C PRO A 38 0.65 -17.56 3.71
N ASN A 39 -0.26 -17.58 4.68
CA ASN A 39 -0.24 -16.67 5.83
C ASN A 39 -0.31 -15.18 5.46
N PHE A 40 -0.89 -14.85 4.31
CA PHE A 40 -1.09 -13.45 3.95
C PHE A 40 -2.23 -12.89 4.79
N ARG A 41 -1.92 -11.94 5.68
CA ARG A 41 -2.87 -11.38 6.66
C ARG A 41 -3.12 -9.89 6.49
N TRP A 42 -2.47 -9.26 5.54
CA TRP A 42 -2.66 -7.84 5.28
C TRP A 42 -3.99 -7.60 4.57
N TRP A 43 -4.57 -6.43 4.80
CA TRP A 43 -5.72 -5.98 4.02
C TRP A 43 -5.36 -4.70 3.29
N PHE A 44 -5.89 -4.57 2.07
CA PHE A 44 -5.62 -3.40 1.26
C PHE A 44 -6.58 -2.28 1.60
N ILE A 45 -6.07 -1.03 1.56
CA ILE A 45 -6.85 0.16 1.86
C ILE A 45 -7.62 0.56 0.61
N SER A 46 -8.93 0.84 0.76
CA SER A 46 -9.77 1.30 -0.34
C SER A 46 -10.09 2.78 -0.15
N SER A 47 -9.91 3.55 -1.22
CA SER A 47 -10.14 5.00 -1.16
C SER A 47 -11.60 5.38 -0.94
N GLU A 48 -12.52 4.46 -1.18
CA GLU A 48 -13.96 4.74 -1.09
C GLU A 48 -14.52 4.67 0.32
N ASN A 49 -13.79 4.10 1.29
CA ASN A 49 -14.26 4.03 2.67
C ASN A 49 -13.60 5.10 3.56
N GLU A 50 -14.20 5.32 4.73
CA GLU A 50 -13.73 6.38 5.63
C GLU A 50 -12.31 6.13 6.15
N GLY A 51 -11.97 4.88 6.43
CA GLY A 51 -10.61 4.53 6.87
C GLY A 51 -9.57 4.85 5.81
N GLY A 52 -9.89 4.60 4.54
CA GLY A 52 -9.00 4.92 3.44
C GLY A 52 -8.81 6.42 3.26
N LYS A 53 -9.90 7.19 3.39
CA LYS A 53 -9.83 8.65 3.29
C LYS A 53 -8.98 9.23 4.41
N LEU A 54 -9.17 8.75 5.64
CA LEU A 54 -8.40 9.22 6.79
C LEU A 54 -6.93 8.86 6.65
N SER A 55 -6.62 7.65 6.20
CA SER A 55 -5.24 7.21 5.99
C SER A 55 -4.53 8.13 5.00
N TYR A 56 -5.21 8.54 3.95
CA TYR A 56 -4.61 9.45 2.97
C TYR A 56 -4.34 10.83 3.56
N LYS A 57 -5.27 11.36 4.36
CA LYS A 57 -5.08 12.65 5.03
C LYS A 57 -3.87 12.65 5.95
N MET A 58 -3.58 11.52 6.58
CA MET A 58 -2.51 11.39 7.56
C MET A 58 -1.24 10.78 6.97
N ARG A 59 -1.10 10.79 5.66
CA ARG A 59 -0.04 10.07 4.97
C ARG A 59 1.38 10.62 5.14
N LYS A 60 1.49 11.92 5.46
CA LYS A 60 2.82 12.53 5.56
C LYS A 60 3.47 12.17 6.88
N LYS A 61 4.64 11.51 6.80
CA LYS A 61 5.37 11.04 7.97
C LYS A 61 6.84 11.35 7.76
N ASN A 62 7.47 11.95 8.78
CA ASN A 62 8.92 12.23 8.76
C ASN A 62 9.37 12.99 7.49
N GLY A 63 8.52 13.88 6.97
CA GLY A 63 8.82 14.64 5.78
C GLY A 63 8.58 13.90 4.47
N LEU A 64 8.15 12.64 4.54
CA LEU A 64 7.87 11.83 3.36
C LEU A 64 6.42 12.02 2.90
N ASN A 65 6.21 12.02 1.58
CA ASN A 65 4.88 12.08 0.97
C ASN A 65 4.50 10.67 0.56
N LEU A 66 3.82 9.94 1.45
CA LEU A 66 3.57 8.51 1.30
C LEU A 66 2.14 8.25 0.83
N ILE A 67 1.96 7.17 0.07
CA ILE A 67 0.65 6.74 -0.42
C ILE A 67 0.27 5.45 0.31
N PRO A 68 -0.66 5.48 1.28
CA PRO A 68 -1.03 4.28 2.03
C PRO A 68 -1.72 3.26 1.12
N PHE A 69 -1.38 1.96 1.29
CA PHE A 69 -2.03 0.95 0.48
C PHE A 69 -2.44 -0.31 1.24
N ALA A 70 -1.85 -0.59 2.41
CA ALA A 70 -2.21 -1.80 3.15
C ALA A 70 -1.97 -1.63 4.65
N ARG A 71 -2.69 -2.43 5.44
CA ARG A 71 -2.56 -2.45 6.90
C ARG A 71 -2.53 -3.89 7.41
N TYR A 72 -1.84 -4.09 8.51
CA TYR A 72 -1.86 -5.33 9.27
C TYR A 72 -1.68 -4.95 10.75
N PHE A 73 -2.81 -4.78 11.46
CA PHE A 73 -2.85 -4.25 12.82
C PHE A 73 -2.08 -2.93 12.93
N ASP A 74 -0.99 -2.87 13.68
CA ASP A 74 -0.18 -1.65 13.84
C ASP A 74 0.83 -1.44 12.71
N TRP A 75 0.94 -2.37 11.78
CA TRP A 75 1.79 -2.20 10.60
C TRP A 75 1.03 -1.49 9.49
N ALA A 76 1.67 -0.55 8.84
CA ALA A 76 1.09 0.17 7.71
C ALA A 76 2.09 0.24 6.56
N ALA A 77 1.64 -0.10 5.36
CA ALA A 77 2.48 -0.10 4.16
C ALA A 77 2.09 1.05 3.24
N TYR A 78 3.11 1.71 2.69
CA TYR A 78 2.96 2.91 1.85
C TYR A 78 3.87 2.82 0.64
N PHE A 79 3.41 3.40 -0.48
CA PHE A 79 4.31 3.69 -1.61
C PHE A 79 4.98 5.03 -1.39
N ASP A 80 6.21 5.17 -1.90
CA ASP A 80 6.88 6.46 -1.95
C ASP A 80 6.19 7.33 -3.01
N GLY A 81 5.44 8.33 -2.56
CA GLY A 81 4.67 9.18 -3.45
C GLY A 81 5.50 10.09 -4.35
N GLU A 82 6.80 10.22 -4.09
CA GLU A 82 7.69 11.02 -4.92
C GLU A 82 8.49 10.17 -5.91
N ASP A 83 8.29 8.85 -5.89
CA ASP A 83 8.94 7.95 -6.84
C ASP A 83 8.10 7.89 -8.12
N THR A 84 8.64 8.43 -9.20
CA THR A 84 7.94 8.55 -10.48
C THR A 84 8.31 7.46 -11.49
N THR A 85 9.01 6.41 -11.05
CA THR A 85 9.49 5.36 -11.94
C THR A 85 8.40 4.43 -12.49
N GLY A 86 7.21 4.44 -11.86
CA GLY A 86 6.16 3.48 -12.17
C GLY A 86 6.29 2.18 -11.36
N ASN A 87 7.34 2.08 -10.55
CA ASN A 87 7.56 0.95 -9.66
C ASN A 87 8.11 1.46 -8.33
N PRO A 88 7.28 2.21 -7.56
CA PRO A 88 7.75 2.94 -6.40
C PRO A 88 8.23 2.05 -5.27
N MET A 89 9.17 2.57 -4.49
CA MET A 89 9.61 1.95 -3.26
C MET A 89 8.45 1.83 -2.27
N VAL A 90 8.56 0.86 -1.38
CA VAL A 90 7.56 0.61 -0.33
C VAL A 90 8.17 0.85 1.03
N TYR A 91 7.47 1.62 1.86
CA TYR A 91 7.83 1.84 3.27
C TYR A 91 6.80 1.14 4.15
N VAL A 92 7.27 0.40 5.15
CA VAL A 92 6.39 -0.23 6.13
C VAL A 92 6.74 0.34 7.51
N PHE A 93 5.74 0.95 8.15
CA PHE A 93 5.89 1.55 9.47
C PHE A 93 5.19 0.72 10.53
N ASP A 94 5.82 0.62 11.69
CA ASP A 94 5.17 0.14 12.90
C ASP A 94 4.57 1.37 13.59
N LEU A 95 3.26 1.52 13.52
CA LEU A 95 2.58 2.71 14.07
C LEU A 95 2.65 2.77 15.59
N GLY A 96 2.93 1.63 16.24
CA GLY A 96 3.13 1.59 17.68
C GLY A 96 4.56 1.93 18.11
N ASP A 97 5.50 1.96 17.18
CA ASP A 97 6.92 2.20 17.47
C ASP A 97 7.53 3.11 16.41
N MET A 98 6.94 4.26 16.22
CA MET A 98 7.48 5.29 15.35
C MET A 98 8.77 5.86 15.95
N PRO A 99 9.80 6.15 15.17
CA PRO A 99 9.87 6.23 13.70
C PRO A 99 10.38 4.96 12.99
N TYR A 100 10.31 3.79 13.63
CA TYR A 100 10.80 2.56 13.03
C TYR A 100 10.08 2.23 11.73
N HIS A 101 10.84 1.87 10.69
CA HIS A 101 10.26 1.46 9.41
C HIS A 101 11.20 0.55 8.66
N ILE A 102 10.63 -0.21 7.72
CA ILE A 102 11.35 -1.12 6.82
C ILE A 102 11.09 -0.63 5.39
N ILE A 103 12.13 -0.66 4.56
CA ILE A 103 12.03 -0.22 3.16
C ILE A 103 12.20 -1.43 2.24
N PHE A 104 11.28 -1.57 1.29
CA PHE A 104 11.38 -2.56 0.21
C PHE A 104 11.59 -1.83 -1.11
N LYS A 105 12.30 -2.45 -2.05
CA LYS A 105 12.62 -1.78 -3.30
C LYS A 105 11.40 -1.53 -4.18
N ASP A 106 10.37 -2.39 -4.07
CA ASP A 106 9.15 -2.26 -4.86
C ASP A 106 8.01 -3.10 -4.25
N PHE A 107 6.84 -3.02 -4.89
CA PHE A 107 5.66 -3.75 -4.44
C PHE A 107 5.86 -5.27 -4.50
N SER A 108 6.51 -5.77 -5.54
CA SER A 108 6.75 -7.22 -5.67
C SER A 108 7.57 -7.76 -4.50
N GLU A 109 8.62 -7.05 -4.10
CA GLU A 109 9.43 -7.46 -2.95
C GLU A 109 8.62 -7.43 -1.66
N TRP A 110 7.83 -6.37 -1.46
CA TRP A 110 6.97 -6.29 -0.29
C TRP A 110 5.97 -7.46 -0.24
N LEU A 111 5.32 -7.74 -1.37
CA LEU A 111 4.32 -8.79 -1.44
C LEU A 111 4.93 -10.15 -1.11
N GLU A 112 6.15 -10.40 -1.59
CA GLU A 112 6.88 -11.62 -1.29
C GLU A 112 7.19 -11.77 0.19
N LYS A 113 7.47 -10.66 0.89
CA LYS A 113 7.82 -10.66 2.31
C LYS A 113 6.63 -10.45 3.24
N ALA A 114 5.48 -10.09 2.71
CA ALA A 114 4.33 -9.70 3.53
C ALA A 114 3.87 -10.81 4.48
N SER A 115 4.00 -12.07 4.10
CA SER A 115 3.59 -13.19 4.93
C SER A 115 4.54 -13.47 6.10
N THR A 116 5.69 -12.80 6.15
CA THR A 116 6.67 -12.98 7.24
C THR A 116 6.47 -12.03 8.42
N PHE A 117 5.53 -11.11 8.32
CA PHE A 117 5.20 -10.18 9.41
C PHE A 117 4.39 -10.82 10.51
#